data_e65932c4c0af8a0b3d23cad1370f8a10
#
_entry.id   e65932c4c0af8a0b3d23cad1370f8a10
#
_cell.length_a   1.000
_cell.length_b   1.000
_cell.length_c   1.000
_cell.angle_alpha   90.00
_cell.angle_beta   90.00
_cell.angle_gamma   90.00
#
_symmetry.space_group_name_H-M   'P 1'
#
loop_
_entity.id
_entity.type
_entity.pdbx_description
1 polymer ?
#
loop_
_entity_poly.entity_id
_entity_poly.type
_entity_poly.pdbx_seq_one_letter_code
_entity_poly.pdbx_strand_id
1 'polypeptide(L)'
;MLLAGGQGSRLSLLTRNLAKPAVPFGGKYRIIDFPLSNCTNSDIYTVGVLTQYKPLVLNSYIGIGSAWDLDRRDGGVIVLPPYMEQDGGRWYRGTANAIFQNMNFIEHYDPEHVLILSGDHIYKMDYSKMLDYHIKRGADATISVIEVPWDEASRFGIMNTNEDLEITEFEEKPEHPKNNLASMGIYIFKWATLRNYLEMDDRNTDSSHDFGKDVIPLMLEEGLKLNAYPFKGYWKDVGTVKSLWEANMDLLEEQPELDLNDYNWRIYSVNPNQPPQYIAPTATVHQSLVNEGCMVNGTVEHSVLFPGVHIGEGTIVKDSVVMPGARIGANCRIENAIVASDMVIEDGRIILPEKKGQVVLVAEEKISC
;
A
#
# COMPACT_ATOMS: atom_id res chain seq x y z
N MET A 1 3.93 -13.38 -4.40
CA MET A 1 5.10 -12.66 -3.84
C MET A 1 4.72 -11.20 -3.63
N LEU A 2 4.84 -10.69 -2.43
CA LEU A 2 4.41 -9.34 -2.06
C LEU A 2 5.63 -8.47 -1.76
N LEU A 3 5.88 -7.47 -2.62
CA LEU A 3 7.00 -6.54 -2.52
C LEU A 3 6.69 -5.46 -1.46
N ALA A 4 7.24 -5.56 -0.28
CA ALA A 4 6.99 -4.69 0.87
C ALA A 4 8.25 -3.95 1.37
N GLY A 5 9.27 -3.83 0.52
CA GLY A 5 10.59 -3.29 0.86
C GLY A 5 10.79 -1.79 0.60
N GLY A 6 9.80 -1.06 0.11
CA GLY A 6 9.94 0.35 -0.26
C GLY A 6 10.19 1.30 0.92
N GLN A 7 11.13 2.25 0.75
CA GLN A 7 11.46 3.25 1.78
C GLN A 7 10.33 4.23 2.07
N GLY A 8 9.50 4.57 1.07
CA GLY A 8 8.42 5.55 1.21
C GLY A 8 8.90 6.97 1.52
N SER A 9 10.07 7.37 1.02
CA SER A 9 10.71 8.66 1.36
C SER A 9 9.81 9.88 1.15
N ARG A 10 8.87 9.83 0.21
CA ARG A 10 7.89 10.91 -0.06
C ARG A 10 6.83 11.09 1.03
N LEU A 11 6.65 10.09 1.92
CA LEU A 11 5.81 10.20 3.13
C LEU A 11 6.56 10.87 4.30
N SER A 12 7.81 11.29 4.07
CA SER A 12 8.60 12.10 5.00
C SER A 12 8.71 11.46 6.39
N LEU A 13 8.33 12.19 7.43
CA LEU A 13 8.44 11.77 8.82
C LEU A 13 7.57 10.56 9.18
N LEU A 14 6.48 10.29 8.42
CA LEU A 14 5.64 9.12 8.66
C LEU A 14 6.38 7.79 8.43
N THR A 15 7.37 7.78 7.53
CA THR A 15 8.16 6.59 7.23
C THR A 15 9.56 6.63 7.82
N ARG A 16 9.83 7.57 8.73
CA ARG A 16 11.13 7.68 9.39
C ARG A 16 11.53 6.41 10.15
N ASN A 17 10.56 5.75 10.81
CA ASN A 17 10.78 4.58 11.65
C ASN A 17 10.03 3.32 11.20
N LEU A 18 9.29 3.38 10.09
CA LEU A 18 8.52 2.26 9.57
C LEU A 18 8.54 2.21 8.04
N ALA A 19 8.37 1.03 7.48
CA ALA A 19 8.22 0.84 6.04
C ALA A 19 6.87 1.38 5.54
N LYS A 20 6.78 1.84 4.28
CA LYS A 20 5.53 2.36 3.70
C LYS A 20 4.33 1.41 3.88
N PRO A 21 4.45 0.08 3.66
CA PRO A 21 3.33 -0.84 3.85
C PRO A 21 2.77 -0.88 5.29
N ALA A 22 3.57 -0.45 6.28
CA ALA A 22 3.16 -0.41 7.69
C ALA A 22 2.45 0.90 8.09
N VAL A 23 2.31 1.88 7.18
CA VAL A 23 1.65 3.16 7.47
C VAL A 23 0.16 2.92 7.74
N PRO A 24 -0.42 3.54 8.81
CA PRO A 24 -1.84 3.45 9.11
C PRO A 24 -2.72 4.07 8.02
N PHE A 25 -3.89 3.44 7.76
CA PHE A 25 -4.87 3.88 6.77
C PHE A 25 -6.30 3.56 7.23
N GLY A 26 -7.27 4.42 6.88
CA GLY A 26 -8.71 4.16 7.03
C GLY A 26 -9.19 3.99 8.47
N GLY A 27 -8.51 4.61 9.44
CA GLY A 27 -8.88 4.61 10.85
C GLY A 27 -8.54 3.31 11.60
N LYS A 28 -8.24 2.21 10.92
CA LYS A 28 -8.02 0.90 11.54
C LYS A 28 -6.85 0.13 10.92
N TYR A 29 -6.73 0.19 9.60
CA TYR A 29 -5.86 -0.67 8.79
C TYR A 29 -4.44 -0.13 8.70
N ARG A 30 -3.58 -0.95 8.11
CA ARG A 30 -2.32 -0.55 7.49
C ARG A 30 -2.39 -0.82 5.98
N ILE A 31 -1.55 -0.17 5.20
CA ILE A 31 -1.54 -0.36 3.73
C ILE A 31 -1.40 -1.85 3.36
N ILE A 32 -0.54 -2.60 4.06
CA ILE A 32 -0.29 -4.03 3.83
C ILE A 32 -1.53 -4.92 4.01
N ASP A 33 -2.53 -4.47 4.79
CA ASP A 33 -3.75 -5.26 5.04
C ASP A 33 -4.55 -5.49 3.75
N PHE A 34 -4.48 -4.56 2.81
CA PHE A 34 -5.21 -4.64 1.54
C PHE A 34 -4.71 -5.79 0.66
N PRO A 35 -3.43 -5.85 0.25
CA PRO A 35 -2.96 -6.96 -0.57
C PRO A 35 -3.01 -8.31 0.16
N LEU A 36 -2.78 -8.38 1.47
CA LEU A 36 -2.92 -9.63 2.23
C LEU A 36 -4.38 -10.11 2.27
N SER A 37 -5.33 -9.20 2.50
CA SER A 37 -6.76 -9.53 2.47
C SER A 37 -7.23 -9.92 1.08
N ASN A 38 -6.75 -9.24 0.04
CA ASN A 38 -7.06 -9.61 -1.33
C ASN A 38 -6.53 -11.01 -1.68
N CYS A 39 -5.34 -11.40 -1.18
CA CYS A 39 -4.83 -12.77 -1.35
C CYS A 39 -5.80 -13.78 -0.74
N THR A 40 -6.17 -13.62 0.53
CA THR A 40 -7.09 -14.53 1.23
C THR A 40 -8.45 -14.59 0.56
N ASN A 41 -9.01 -13.43 0.20
CA ASN A 41 -10.31 -13.36 -0.50
C ASN A 41 -10.27 -13.95 -1.92
N SER A 42 -9.08 -14.10 -2.52
CA SER A 42 -8.86 -14.73 -3.82
C SER A 42 -8.37 -16.17 -3.72
N ASP A 43 -8.50 -16.83 -2.56
CA ASP A 43 -8.03 -18.20 -2.29
C ASP A 43 -6.51 -18.40 -2.50
N ILE A 44 -5.72 -17.35 -2.36
CA ILE A 44 -4.26 -17.40 -2.43
C ILE A 44 -3.69 -17.43 -1.01
N TYR A 45 -3.26 -18.62 -0.57
CA TYR A 45 -2.85 -18.86 0.81
C TYR A 45 -1.35 -19.05 1.00
N THR A 46 -0.55 -19.00 -0.05
CA THR A 46 0.91 -19.03 0.04
C THR A 46 1.46 -17.68 -0.37
N VAL A 47 1.96 -16.91 0.61
CA VAL A 47 2.38 -15.52 0.40
C VAL A 47 3.77 -15.30 0.97
N GLY A 48 4.75 -15.06 0.10
CA GLY A 48 6.07 -14.57 0.48
C GLY A 48 6.08 -13.04 0.52
N VAL A 49 6.36 -12.44 1.68
CA VAL A 49 6.43 -10.98 1.86
C VAL A 49 7.89 -10.54 1.91
N LEU A 50 8.34 -9.83 0.88
CA LEU A 50 9.72 -9.37 0.76
C LEU A 50 9.88 -8.02 1.47
N THR A 51 10.60 -8.01 2.59
CA THR A 51 10.83 -6.82 3.41
C THR A 51 12.31 -6.42 3.36
N GLN A 52 12.61 -5.14 3.44
CA GLN A 52 13.99 -4.66 3.42
C GLN A 52 14.23 -3.47 4.36
N TYR A 53 13.53 -2.35 4.15
CA TYR A 53 13.71 -1.14 4.96
C TYR A 53 12.80 -1.16 6.18
N LYS A 54 13.39 -0.81 7.36
CA LYS A 54 12.65 -0.72 8.64
C LYS A 54 11.72 -1.92 8.91
N PRO A 55 12.23 -3.16 8.82
CA PRO A 55 11.40 -4.35 8.79
C PRO A 55 10.73 -4.68 10.12
N LEU A 56 11.27 -4.21 11.25
CA LEU A 56 10.85 -4.64 12.59
C LEU A 56 9.34 -4.46 12.83
N VAL A 57 8.82 -3.25 12.58
CA VAL A 57 7.40 -2.94 12.81
C VAL A 57 6.51 -3.76 11.87
N LEU A 58 6.88 -3.83 10.58
CA LEU A 58 6.12 -4.57 9.58
C LEU A 58 6.13 -6.08 9.86
N ASN A 59 7.31 -6.66 10.14
CA ASN A 59 7.42 -8.09 10.41
C ASN A 59 6.67 -8.48 11.69
N SER A 60 6.75 -7.67 12.75
CA SER A 60 5.99 -7.90 13.99
C SER A 60 4.49 -7.77 13.77
N TYR A 61 4.06 -6.87 12.90
CA TYR A 61 2.65 -6.69 12.56
C TYR A 61 2.09 -7.87 11.77
N ILE A 62 2.81 -8.36 10.77
CA ILE A 62 2.41 -9.53 9.98
C ILE A 62 2.40 -10.78 10.86
N GLY A 63 3.42 -10.95 11.73
CA GLY A 63 3.57 -12.13 12.57
C GLY A 63 3.49 -13.41 11.76
N ILE A 64 2.62 -14.34 12.17
CA ILE A 64 2.33 -15.60 11.47
C ILE A 64 1.15 -15.50 10.49
N GLY A 65 0.54 -14.31 10.35
CA GLY A 65 -0.55 -14.07 9.40
C GLY A 65 -1.96 -14.41 9.88
N SER A 66 -2.16 -14.69 11.16
CA SER A 66 -3.48 -15.09 11.70
C SER A 66 -4.58 -14.06 11.49
N ALA A 67 -4.25 -12.78 11.45
CA ALA A 67 -5.23 -11.73 11.17
C ALA A 67 -5.89 -11.86 9.79
N TRP A 68 -5.19 -12.46 8.82
CA TRP A 68 -5.64 -12.64 7.42
C TRP A 68 -5.94 -14.10 7.06
N ASP A 69 -6.05 -15.03 8.04
CA ASP A 69 -6.20 -16.47 7.81
C ASP A 69 -5.04 -17.07 6.98
N LEU A 70 -3.84 -16.55 7.20
CA LEU A 70 -2.59 -16.96 6.53
C LEU A 70 -1.61 -17.68 7.48
N ASP A 71 -2.06 -18.16 8.66
CA ASP A 71 -1.31 -18.99 9.60
C ASP A 71 -1.53 -20.49 9.33
N ARG A 72 -1.38 -20.88 8.08
CA ARG A 72 -1.71 -22.23 7.62
C ARG A 72 -0.54 -23.18 7.75
N ARG A 73 -0.85 -24.46 7.94
CA ARG A 73 0.15 -25.53 8.02
C ARG A 73 0.90 -25.72 6.71
N ASP A 74 0.17 -25.68 5.59
CA ASP A 74 0.71 -25.82 4.25
C ASP A 74 0.50 -24.47 3.53
N GLY A 75 1.59 -23.77 3.22
CA GLY A 75 1.58 -22.40 2.73
C GLY A 75 1.64 -21.37 3.87
N GLY A 76 0.68 -20.42 3.89
CA GLY A 76 0.64 -19.31 4.83
C GLY A 76 1.49 -18.13 4.40
N VAL A 77 1.62 -17.12 5.28
CA VAL A 77 2.49 -15.98 5.05
C VAL A 77 3.88 -16.21 5.64
N ILE A 78 4.90 -15.97 4.83
CA ILE A 78 6.31 -16.04 5.24
C ILE A 78 6.97 -14.71 4.90
N VAL A 79 7.61 -14.09 5.90
CA VAL A 79 8.40 -12.88 5.69
C VAL A 79 9.79 -13.27 5.21
N LEU A 80 10.19 -12.68 4.09
CA LEU A 80 11.43 -12.96 3.37
C LEU A 80 12.31 -11.69 3.39
N PRO A 81 13.17 -11.51 4.41
CA PRO A 81 14.15 -10.43 4.43
C PRO A 81 15.36 -10.79 3.55
N PRO A 82 16.16 -9.81 3.11
CA PRO A 82 17.47 -10.08 2.54
C PRO A 82 18.33 -10.89 3.52
N TYR A 83 19.10 -11.83 3.01
CA TYR A 83 19.93 -12.70 3.83
C TYR A 83 21.42 -12.63 3.45
N MET A 84 22.27 -13.11 4.37
CA MET A 84 23.70 -13.22 4.15
C MET A 84 24.03 -14.55 3.48
N GLU A 85 24.77 -14.52 2.38
CA GLU A 85 25.44 -15.67 1.81
C GLU A 85 26.90 -15.75 2.27
N GLN A 86 27.61 -16.82 1.92
CA GLN A 86 29.03 -16.99 2.32
C GLN A 86 29.91 -15.85 1.79
N ASP A 87 29.54 -15.25 0.65
CA ASP A 87 30.28 -14.16 0.00
C ASP A 87 29.82 -12.74 0.44
N GLY A 88 28.95 -12.66 1.44
CA GLY A 88 28.43 -11.38 2.00
C GLY A 88 26.94 -11.18 1.80
N GLY A 89 26.35 -10.25 2.59
CA GLY A 89 24.93 -9.90 2.50
C GLY A 89 24.64 -9.03 1.28
N ARG A 90 23.58 -9.35 0.58
CA ARG A 90 23.12 -8.55 -0.57
C ARG A 90 21.73 -8.01 -0.28
N TRP A 91 21.64 -6.69 -0.18
CA TRP A 91 20.35 -6.00 -0.23
C TRP A 91 19.67 -6.28 -1.57
N TYR A 92 18.34 -6.29 -1.59
CA TYR A 92 17.61 -6.31 -2.86
C TYR A 92 17.96 -5.07 -3.67
N ARG A 93 18.53 -5.26 -4.84
CA ARG A 93 18.98 -4.18 -5.73
C ARG A 93 17.83 -3.54 -6.50
N GLY A 94 16.73 -4.29 -6.69
CA GLY A 94 15.52 -3.88 -7.40
C GLY A 94 14.39 -4.87 -7.15
N THR A 95 13.24 -4.61 -7.74
CA THR A 95 12.03 -5.42 -7.56
C THR A 95 12.19 -6.83 -8.13
N ALA A 96 12.83 -6.98 -9.29
CA ALA A 96 13.13 -8.28 -9.89
C ALA A 96 14.19 -9.05 -9.10
N ASN A 97 15.24 -8.38 -8.63
CA ASN A 97 16.28 -9.01 -7.80
C ASN A 97 15.71 -9.54 -6.48
N ALA A 98 14.72 -8.86 -5.89
CA ALA A 98 14.04 -9.35 -4.69
C ALA A 98 13.35 -10.71 -4.92
N ILE A 99 12.73 -10.90 -6.08
CA ILE A 99 12.13 -12.19 -6.46
C ILE A 99 13.23 -13.21 -6.77
N PHE A 100 14.26 -12.82 -7.52
CA PHE A 100 15.38 -13.69 -7.86
C PHE A 100 16.05 -14.31 -6.63
N GLN A 101 16.38 -13.49 -5.63
CA GLN A 101 17.00 -13.99 -4.39
C GLN A 101 16.11 -14.96 -3.60
N ASN A 102 14.80 -14.99 -3.87
CA ASN A 102 13.83 -15.84 -3.19
C ASN A 102 13.20 -16.89 -4.12
N MET A 103 13.83 -17.22 -5.25
CA MET A 103 13.33 -18.26 -6.18
C MET A 103 13.15 -19.62 -5.49
N ASN A 104 14.06 -20.00 -4.60
CA ASN A 104 13.96 -21.24 -3.82
C ASN A 104 12.65 -21.35 -3.01
N PHE A 105 12.13 -20.23 -2.52
CA PHE A 105 10.83 -20.19 -1.86
C PHE A 105 9.70 -20.52 -2.84
N ILE A 106 9.75 -19.96 -4.05
CA ILE A 106 8.74 -20.22 -5.10
C ILE A 106 8.84 -21.68 -5.56
N GLU A 107 10.04 -22.16 -5.85
CA GLU A 107 10.32 -23.52 -6.33
C GLU A 107 9.90 -24.60 -5.32
N HIS A 108 9.93 -24.29 -4.01
CA HIS A 108 9.47 -25.20 -2.99
C HIS A 108 7.99 -25.58 -3.15
N TYR A 109 7.17 -24.69 -3.70
CA TYR A 109 5.74 -24.91 -3.95
C TYR A 109 5.43 -25.32 -5.38
N ASP A 110 6.42 -25.32 -6.29
CA ASP A 110 6.31 -25.72 -7.70
C ASP A 110 5.06 -25.15 -8.42
N PRO A 111 4.82 -23.83 -8.39
CA PRO A 111 3.64 -23.25 -8.99
C PRO A 111 3.76 -23.13 -10.50
N GLU A 112 2.63 -23.26 -11.21
CA GLU A 112 2.57 -22.95 -12.65
C GLU A 112 2.62 -21.43 -12.90
N HIS A 113 1.98 -20.67 -12.00
CA HIS A 113 1.86 -19.21 -12.09
C HIS A 113 2.29 -18.55 -10.78
N VAL A 114 2.90 -17.37 -10.89
CA VAL A 114 3.29 -16.54 -9.74
C VAL A 114 2.64 -15.17 -9.85
N LEU A 115 1.93 -14.79 -8.78
CA LEU A 115 1.40 -13.45 -8.61
C LEU A 115 2.43 -12.59 -7.87
N ILE A 116 2.78 -11.43 -8.44
CA ILE A 116 3.67 -10.44 -7.85
C ILE A 116 2.86 -9.18 -7.55
N LEU A 117 2.93 -8.70 -6.31
CA LEU A 117 2.14 -7.60 -5.79
C LEU A 117 3.03 -6.50 -5.24
N SER A 118 2.69 -5.24 -5.53
CA SER A 118 3.17 -4.10 -4.75
C SER A 118 2.40 -4.02 -3.42
N GLY A 119 3.13 -3.88 -2.32
CA GLY A 119 2.57 -3.84 -0.95
C GLY A 119 2.23 -2.43 -0.45
N ASP A 120 2.12 -1.45 -1.33
CA ASP A 120 2.08 -0.03 -0.98
C ASP A 120 0.91 0.75 -1.60
N HIS A 121 -0.11 0.06 -2.09
CA HIS A 121 -1.33 0.64 -2.68
C HIS A 121 -2.60 0.23 -1.93
N ILE A 122 -3.64 1.04 -2.04
CA ILE A 122 -4.97 0.82 -1.45
C ILE A 122 -5.94 0.45 -2.56
N TYR A 123 -6.51 -0.77 -2.49
CA TYR A 123 -7.47 -1.28 -3.46
C TYR A 123 -8.13 -2.59 -2.97
N LYS A 124 -9.27 -2.93 -3.54
CA LYS A 124 -9.90 -4.26 -3.41
C LYS A 124 -9.88 -4.95 -4.78
N MET A 125 -9.31 -6.14 -4.88
CA MET A 125 -9.19 -6.85 -6.15
C MET A 125 -9.25 -8.37 -5.96
N ASP A 126 -10.06 -9.02 -6.79
CA ASP A 126 -10.12 -10.46 -6.93
C ASP A 126 -9.05 -10.93 -7.93
N TYR A 127 -7.96 -11.47 -7.40
CA TYR A 127 -6.85 -11.96 -8.22
C TYR A 127 -7.19 -13.23 -8.99
N SER A 128 -8.19 -14.00 -8.56
CA SER A 128 -8.63 -15.20 -9.27
C SER A 128 -9.15 -14.85 -10.68
N LYS A 129 -9.88 -13.74 -10.81
CA LYS A 129 -10.35 -13.24 -12.11
C LYS A 129 -9.22 -12.82 -13.05
N MET A 130 -8.17 -12.24 -12.48
CA MET A 130 -6.98 -11.89 -13.27
C MET A 130 -6.21 -13.15 -13.71
N LEU A 131 -6.15 -14.17 -12.85
CA LEU A 131 -5.54 -15.46 -13.18
C LEU A 131 -6.32 -16.17 -14.30
N ASP A 132 -7.64 -16.24 -14.19
CA ASP A 132 -8.50 -16.80 -15.23
C ASP A 132 -8.31 -16.10 -16.58
N TYR A 133 -8.21 -14.77 -16.56
CA TYR A 133 -7.91 -13.98 -17.74
C TYR A 133 -6.53 -14.33 -18.31
N HIS A 134 -5.50 -14.40 -17.47
CA HIS A 134 -4.14 -14.76 -17.85
C HIS A 134 -4.08 -16.13 -18.55
N ILE A 135 -4.71 -17.14 -17.95
CA ILE A 135 -4.78 -18.51 -18.50
C ILE A 135 -5.54 -18.52 -19.83
N LYS A 136 -6.72 -17.87 -19.87
CA LYS A 136 -7.55 -17.81 -21.09
C LYS A 136 -6.83 -17.13 -22.27
N ARG A 137 -6.03 -16.12 -22.01
CA ARG A 137 -5.20 -15.43 -23.03
C ARG A 137 -3.98 -16.24 -23.44
N GLY A 138 -3.58 -17.24 -22.66
CA GLY A 138 -2.33 -17.97 -22.86
C GLY A 138 -1.11 -17.06 -22.77
N ALA A 139 -1.18 -16.02 -21.96
CA ALA A 139 -0.15 -15.01 -21.82
C ALA A 139 1.08 -15.55 -21.07
N ASP A 140 2.27 -15.02 -21.33
CA ASP A 140 3.48 -15.28 -20.56
C ASP A 140 3.52 -14.38 -19.33
N ALA A 141 3.00 -13.14 -19.46
CA ALA A 141 2.73 -12.24 -18.36
C ALA A 141 1.42 -11.50 -18.55
N THR A 142 0.76 -11.17 -17.45
CA THR A 142 -0.41 -10.29 -17.41
C THR A 142 -0.17 -9.20 -16.38
N ILE A 143 -0.40 -7.96 -16.75
CA ILE A 143 -0.15 -6.78 -15.92
C ILE A 143 -1.49 -6.10 -15.66
N SER A 144 -1.85 -5.93 -14.39
CA SER A 144 -3.03 -5.14 -14.03
C SER A 144 -2.79 -3.67 -14.29
N VAL A 145 -3.74 -3.04 -14.97
CA VAL A 145 -3.67 -1.63 -15.38
C VAL A 145 -4.94 -0.87 -15.01
N ILE A 146 -4.79 0.43 -14.80
CA ILE A 146 -5.89 1.34 -14.52
C ILE A 146 -5.70 2.65 -15.29
N GLU A 147 -6.79 3.26 -15.74
CA GLU A 147 -6.74 4.60 -16.31
C GLU A 147 -6.57 5.62 -15.19
N VAL A 148 -5.53 6.47 -15.30
CA VAL A 148 -5.27 7.55 -14.37
C VAL A 148 -5.47 8.91 -15.05
N PRO A 149 -5.67 10.00 -14.27
CA PRO A 149 -5.65 11.35 -14.85
C PRO A 149 -4.35 11.62 -15.61
N TRP A 150 -4.44 12.30 -16.75
CA TRP A 150 -3.28 12.57 -17.63
C TRP A 150 -2.14 13.32 -16.94
N ASP A 151 -2.46 14.22 -16.02
CA ASP A 151 -1.49 14.96 -15.21
C ASP A 151 -0.75 14.10 -14.17
N GLU A 152 -1.27 12.92 -13.86
CA GLU A 152 -0.64 11.94 -12.99
C GLU A 152 0.11 10.82 -13.75
N ALA A 153 -0.15 10.63 -15.04
CA ALA A 153 0.37 9.50 -15.82
C ALA A 153 1.91 9.40 -15.78
N SER A 154 2.64 10.53 -15.79
CA SER A 154 4.10 10.55 -15.70
C SER A 154 4.69 9.99 -14.39
N ARG A 155 3.85 9.71 -13.40
CA ARG A 155 4.28 9.14 -12.10
C ARG A 155 4.38 7.62 -12.12
N PHE A 156 3.80 6.97 -13.13
CA PHE A 156 3.60 5.52 -13.21
C PHE A 156 4.28 4.92 -14.44
N GLY A 157 4.45 3.62 -14.42
CA GLY A 157 4.73 2.86 -15.63
C GLY A 157 3.49 2.82 -16.53
N ILE A 158 3.62 3.27 -17.77
CA ILE A 158 2.52 3.40 -18.73
C ILE A 158 2.55 2.26 -19.75
N MET A 159 1.39 1.65 -20.00
CA MET A 159 1.21 0.58 -20.96
C MET A 159 0.58 1.10 -22.24
N ASN A 160 1.22 0.82 -23.37
CA ASN A 160 0.60 0.97 -24.69
C ASN A 160 0.15 -0.42 -25.18
N THR A 161 -1.10 -0.52 -25.62
CA THR A 161 -1.71 -1.81 -26.01
C THR A 161 -2.33 -1.71 -27.40
N ASN A 162 -2.47 -2.87 -28.07
CA ASN A 162 -3.33 -2.99 -29.22
C ASN A 162 -4.81 -3.16 -28.81
N GLU A 163 -5.72 -3.35 -29.81
CA GLU A 163 -7.17 -3.52 -29.58
C GLU A 163 -7.51 -4.78 -28.76
N ASP A 164 -6.63 -5.79 -28.79
CA ASP A 164 -6.77 -7.04 -28.03
C ASP A 164 -6.18 -6.97 -26.61
N LEU A 165 -5.79 -5.78 -26.15
CA LEU A 165 -5.12 -5.56 -24.87
C LEU A 165 -3.76 -6.29 -24.75
N GLU A 166 -3.12 -6.65 -25.86
CA GLU A 166 -1.73 -7.09 -25.83
C GLU A 166 -0.84 -5.86 -25.68
N ILE A 167 0.11 -5.94 -24.75
CA ILE A 167 1.04 -4.84 -24.47
C ILE A 167 2.06 -4.78 -25.59
N THR A 168 2.15 -3.64 -26.24
CA THR A 168 3.08 -3.38 -27.34
C THR A 168 4.29 -2.57 -26.89
N GLU A 169 4.16 -1.79 -25.82
CA GLU A 169 5.22 -0.94 -25.29
C GLU A 169 4.97 -0.68 -23.81
N PHE A 170 6.04 -0.61 -23.03
CA PHE A 170 6.04 -0.20 -21.62
C PHE A 170 6.98 0.99 -21.44
N GLU A 171 6.50 2.06 -20.83
CA GLU A 171 7.28 3.26 -20.56
C GLU A 171 7.30 3.54 -19.04
N GLU A 172 8.45 3.38 -18.40
CA GLU A 172 8.58 3.64 -16.96
C GLU A 172 8.70 5.14 -16.68
N LYS A 173 7.66 5.73 -16.10
CA LYS A 173 7.57 7.15 -15.71
C LYS A 173 7.97 8.13 -16.84
N PRO A 174 7.31 8.06 -17.99
CA PRO A 174 7.66 8.92 -19.12
C PRO A 174 7.36 10.38 -18.80
N GLU A 175 8.23 11.30 -19.27
CA GLU A 175 7.97 12.74 -19.15
C GLU A 175 6.75 13.18 -19.99
N HIS A 176 6.57 12.52 -21.15
CA HIS A 176 5.46 12.77 -22.08
C HIS A 176 4.74 11.45 -22.39
N PRO A 177 3.83 11.00 -21.52
CA PRO A 177 3.14 9.73 -21.70
C PRO A 177 2.27 9.74 -22.97
N LYS A 178 2.35 8.66 -23.76
CA LYS A 178 1.51 8.45 -24.96
C LYS A 178 0.11 7.98 -24.60
N ASN A 179 -0.06 7.41 -23.41
CA ASN A 179 -1.29 6.87 -22.89
C ASN A 179 -1.38 7.17 -21.38
N ASN A 180 -2.57 6.97 -20.81
CA ASN A 180 -2.81 7.11 -19.37
C ASN A 180 -3.16 5.78 -18.68
N LEU A 181 -2.84 4.65 -19.32
CA LEU A 181 -3.06 3.31 -18.79
C LEU A 181 -1.88 2.91 -17.91
N ALA A 182 -2.02 3.15 -16.62
CA ALA A 182 -0.96 2.97 -15.63
C ALA A 182 -0.88 1.53 -15.10
N SER A 183 0.33 1.03 -14.91
CA SER A 183 0.58 -0.22 -14.20
C SER A 183 0.25 -0.07 -12.71
N MET A 184 -0.52 -1.00 -12.18
CA MET A 184 -0.82 -1.08 -10.76
C MET A 184 0.28 -1.76 -9.94
N GLY A 185 1.36 -2.24 -10.58
CA GLY A 185 2.37 -3.05 -9.88
C GLY A 185 1.86 -4.43 -9.45
N ILE A 186 0.90 -4.97 -10.18
CA ILE A 186 0.29 -6.28 -9.96
C ILE A 186 0.52 -7.10 -11.22
N TYR A 187 1.25 -8.20 -11.11
CA TYR A 187 1.68 -9.02 -12.24
C TYR A 187 1.36 -10.48 -12.00
N ILE A 188 0.89 -11.20 -13.02
CA ILE A 188 0.87 -12.67 -13.05
C ILE A 188 1.79 -13.14 -14.16
N PHE A 189 2.71 -14.03 -13.82
CA PHE A 189 3.65 -14.65 -14.76
C PHE A 189 3.50 -16.16 -14.76
N LYS A 190 3.74 -16.80 -15.92
CA LYS A 190 4.13 -18.21 -15.95
C LYS A 190 5.46 -18.34 -15.22
N TRP A 191 5.53 -19.21 -14.22
CA TRP A 191 6.76 -19.32 -13.42
C TRP A 191 7.98 -19.74 -14.25
N ALA A 192 7.83 -20.74 -15.11
CA ALA A 192 8.92 -21.20 -15.95
C ALA A 192 9.51 -20.09 -16.85
N THR A 193 8.66 -19.21 -17.39
CA THR A 193 9.10 -18.04 -18.17
C THR A 193 9.80 -17.02 -17.27
N LEU A 194 9.15 -16.59 -16.18
CA LEU A 194 9.71 -15.58 -15.31
C LEU A 194 11.07 -15.99 -14.74
N ARG A 195 11.22 -17.25 -14.32
CA ARG A 195 12.48 -17.79 -13.81
C ARG A 195 13.64 -17.52 -14.75
N ASN A 196 13.47 -17.83 -16.03
CA ASN A 196 14.54 -17.65 -17.04
C ASN A 196 14.93 -16.16 -17.15
N TYR A 197 13.95 -15.25 -17.17
CA TYR A 197 14.22 -13.82 -17.28
C TYR A 197 14.85 -13.23 -16.02
N LEU A 198 14.52 -13.73 -14.84
CA LEU A 198 15.19 -13.35 -13.59
C LEU A 198 16.66 -13.81 -13.58
N GLU A 199 16.96 -15.02 -14.07
CA GLU A 199 18.33 -15.51 -14.21
C GLU A 199 19.13 -14.72 -15.24
N MET A 200 18.50 -14.30 -16.35
CA MET A 200 19.14 -13.45 -17.37
C MET A 200 19.41 -12.06 -16.81
N ASP A 201 18.43 -11.46 -16.13
CA ASP A 201 18.54 -10.14 -15.52
C ASP A 201 19.64 -10.10 -14.45
N ASP A 202 19.74 -11.11 -13.57
CA ASP A 202 20.77 -11.14 -12.53
C ASP A 202 22.20 -11.19 -13.09
N ARG A 203 22.40 -11.82 -14.26
CA ARG A 203 23.69 -11.85 -14.98
C ARG A 203 24.01 -10.55 -15.70
N ASN A 204 23.02 -9.70 -15.94
CA ASN A 204 23.21 -8.42 -16.61
C ASN A 204 23.70 -7.35 -15.62
N THR A 205 24.98 -6.99 -15.72
CA THR A 205 25.61 -5.99 -14.84
C THR A 205 25.09 -4.57 -15.05
N ASP A 206 24.49 -4.28 -16.19
CA ASP A 206 23.95 -2.97 -16.56
C ASP A 206 22.49 -2.81 -16.15
N SER A 207 21.84 -3.90 -15.69
CA SER A 207 20.46 -3.88 -15.22
C SER A 207 20.31 -3.19 -13.87
N SER A 208 19.22 -2.47 -13.67
CA SER A 208 18.77 -1.98 -12.38
C SER A 208 18.00 -3.06 -11.59
N HIS A 209 17.76 -4.21 -12.20
CA HIS A 209 17.02 -5.35 -11.66
C HIS A 209 15.59 -5.00 -11.26
N ASP A 210 14.92 -4.19 -12.06
CA ASP A 210 13.57 -3.74 -11.86
C ASP A 210 12.62 -4.34 -12.90
N PHE A 211 11.41 -4.72 -12.49
CA PHE A 211 10.43 -5.29 -13.42
C PHE A 211 10.07 -4.33 -14.54
N GLY A 212 9.83 -3.08 -14.22
CA GLY A 212 9.37 -2.09 -15.19
C GLY A 212 10.48 -1.58 -16.12
N LYS A 213 11.71 -1.49 -15.61
CA LYS A 213 12.82 -0.94 -16.39
C LYS A 213 13.56 -1.98 -17.21
N ASP A 214 13.64 -3.21 -16.70
CA ASP A 214 14.54 -4.22 -17.26
C ASP A 214 13.77 -5.47 -17.72
N VAL A 215 13.05 -6.16 -16.84
CA VAL A 215 12.49 -7.48 -17.14
C VAL A 215 11.32 -7.41 -18.13
N ILE A 216 10.34 -6.53 -17.91
CA ILE A 216 9.17 -6.41 -18.79
C ILE A 216 9.57 -5.91 -20.19
N PRO A 217 10.39 -4.85 -20.34
CA PRO A 217 10.89 -4.44 -21.65
C PRO A 217 11.63 -5.55 -22.40
N LEU A 218 12.52 -6.30 -21.73
CA LEU A 218 13.24 -7.42 -22.34
C LEU A 218 12.29 -8.51 -22.84
N MET A 219 11.26 -8.86 -22.04
CA MET A 219 10.24 -9.84 -22.46
C MET A 219 9.47 -9.37 -23.70
N LEU A 220 9.18 -8.07 -23.81
CA LEU A 220 8.51 -7.48 -24.98
C LEU A 220 9.44 -7.50 -26.21
N GLU A 221 10.70 -7.14 -26.05
CA GLU A 221 11.70 -7.17 -27.15
C GLU A 221 11.91 -8.57 -27.71
N GLU A 222 11.86 -9.60 -26.87
CA GLU A 222 11.96 -11.00 -27.30
C GLU A 222 10.64 -11.59 -27.83
N GLY A 223 9.57 -10.76 -27.89
CA GLY A 223 8.29 -11.12 -28.50
C GLY A 223 7.42 -12.04 -27.66
N LEU A 224 7.58 -12.03 -26.33
CA LEU A 224 6.69 -12.76 -25.46
C LEU A 224 5.29 -12.13 -25.44
N LYS A 225 4.29 -12.94 -25.14
CA LYS A 225 2.91 -12.50 -25.09
C LYS A 225 2.56 -11.89 -23.73
N LEU A 226 2.53 -10.56 -23.66
CA LEU A 226 2.16 -9.80 -22.49
C LEU A 226 0.78 -9.15 -22.69
N ASN A 227 -0.13 -9.32 -21.72
CA ASN A 227 -1.47 -8.74 -21.78
C ASN A 227 -1.74 -7.75 -20.64
N ALA A 228 -2.45 -6.69 -20.95
CA ALA A 228 -3.00 -5.79 -19.95
C ALA A 228 -4.33 -6.33 -19.42
N TYR A 229 -4.51 -6.30 -18.09
CA TYR A 229 -5.77 -6.60 -17.43
C TYR A 229 -6.38 -5.30 -16.89
N PRO A 230 -7.39 -4.72 -17.55
CA PRO A 230 -8.02 -3.48 -17.10
C PRO A 230 -8.77 -3.71 -15.78
N PHE A 231 -8.28 -3.09 -14.72
CA PHE A 231 -8.93 -3.08 -13.42
C PHE A 231 -10.02 -2.00 -13.38
N LYS A 232 -11.12 -2.31 -12.73
CA LYS A 232 -12.23 -1.38 -12.45
C LYS A 232 -12.49 -1.37 -10.97
N GLY A 233 -12.43 -0.20 -10.34
CA GLY A 233 -12.63 0.01 -8.92
C GLY A 233 -11.62 0.97 -8.34
N TYR A 234 -11.78 1.25 -7.04
CA TYR A 234 -10.88 2.16 -6.34
C TYR A 234 -9.45 1.63 -6.28
N TRP A 235 -8.51 2.46 -6.70
CA TRP A 235 -7.09 2.24 -6.53
C TRP A 235 -6.37 3.56 -6.25
N LYS A 236 -5.48 3.59 -5.26
CA LYS A 236 -4.73 4.78 -4.89
C LYS A 236 -3.29 4.45 -4.50
N ASP A 237 -2.30 5.10 -5.14
CA ASP A 237 -0.93 5.18 -4.64
C ASP A 237 -0.86 6.24 -3.54
N VAL A 238 -0.80 5.79 -2.30
CA VAL A 238 -0.69 6.65 -1.11
C VAL A 238 0.78 6.99 -0.80
N GLY A 239 1.55 7.31 -1.81
CA GLY A 239 3.00 7.56 -1.73
C GLY A 239 3.40 8.95 -1.26
N THR A 240 2.49 9.90 -1.10
CA THR A 240 2.74 11.25 -0.57
C THR A 240 1.81 11.56 0.60
N VAL A 241 2.19 12.54 1.43
CA VAL A 241 1.34 13.01 2.55
C VAL A 241 -0.04 13.43 2.04
N LYS A 242 -0.08 14.15 0.91
CA LYS A 242 -1.33 14.61 0.29
C LYS A 242 -2.18 13.44 -0.19
N SER A 243 -1.62 12.49 -0.97
CA SER A 243 -2.37 11.35 -1.48
C SER A 243 -2.86 10.40 -0.35
N LEU A 244 -2.09 10.27 0.73
CA LEU A 244 -2.53 9.54 1.92
C LEU A 244 -3.70 10.23 2.62
N TRP A 245 -3.65 11.56 2.76
CA TRP A 245 -4.74 12.34 3.33
C TRP A 245 -5.99 12.24 2.44
N GLU A 246 -5.87 12.47 1.14
CA GLU A 246 -6.98 12.37 0.19
C GLU A 246 -7.65 10.99 0.24
N ALA A 247 -6.87 9.92 0.22
CA ALA A 247 -7.40 8.55 0.31
C ALA A 247 -8.16 8.27 1.62
N ASN A 248 -7.79 8.91 2.73
CA ASN A 248 -8.56 8.82 3.97
C ASN A 248 -9.84 9.67 3.91
N MET A 249 -9.81 10.84 3.26
CA MET A 249 -11.00 11.67 3.05
C MET A 249 -12.00 11.01 2.10
N ASP A 250 -11.56 10.33 1.05
CA ASP A 250 -12.39 9.56 0.12
C ASP A 250 -13.31 8.55 0.86
N LEU A 251 -12.89 8.04 2.03
CA LEU A 251 -13.69 7.13 2.87
C LEU A 251 -14.86 7.80 3.59
N LEU A 252 -14.85 9.13 3.68
CA LEU A 252 -15.86 9.91 4.39
C LEU A 252 -16.99 10.42 3.48
N GLU A 253 -16.90 10.14 2.18
CA GLU A 253 -17.96 10.45 1.23
C GLU A 253 -19.27 9.70 1.58
N GLU A 254 -20.42 10.23 1.20
CA GLU A 254 -21.72 9.57 1.44
C GLU A 254 -21.81 8.19 0.80
N GLN A 255 -21.16 8.01 -0.36
CA GLN A 255 -21.04 6.75 -1.09
C GLN A 255 -19.59 6.56 -1.51
N PRO A 256 -18.73 6.10 -0.58
CA PRO A 256 -17.33 5.94 -0.87
C PRO A 256 -17.10 4.84 -1.92
N GLU A 257 -16.28 5.12 -2.91
CA GLU A 257 -15.92 4.12 -3.93
C GLU A 257 -15.18 2.92 -3.29
N LEU A 258 -14.37 3.19 -2.25
CA LEU A 258 -13.79 2.15 -1.40
C LEU A 258 -14.70 1.90 -0.20
N ASP A 259 -15.65 0.98 -0.33
CA ASP A 259 -16.50 0.57 0.79
C ASP A 259 -15.77 -0.42 1.71
N LEU A 260 -15.38 0.04 2.90
CA LEU A 260 -14.76 -0.80 3.94
C LEU A 260 -15.79 -1.61 4.75
N ASN A 261 -17.10 -1.35 4.59
CA ASN A 261 -18.18 -2.09 5.23
C ASN A 261 -18.72 -3.24 4.36
N ASP A 262 -18.13 -3.47 3.18
CA ASP A 262 -18.49 -4.61 2.33
C ASP A 262 -18.11 -5.94 2.98
N TYR A 263 -19.11 -6.68 3.45
CA TYR A 263 -18.94 -7.98 4.10
C TYR A 263 -18.55 -9.11 3.13
N ASN A 264 -18.78 -8.94 1.84
CA ASN A 264 -18.42 -9.94 0.83
C ASN A 264 -16.95 -9.88 0.45
N TRP A 265 -16.31 -8.70 0.64
CA TRP A 265 -14.88 -8.50 0.39
C TRP A 265 -14.25 -7.71 1.55
N ARG A 266 -14.09 -8.40 2.68
CA ARG A 266 -13.52 -7.78 3.88
C ARG A 266 -12.05 -7.49 3.73
N ILE A 267 -11.65 -6.36 4.27
CA ILE A 267 -10.24 -6.10 4.59
C ILE A 267 -10.01 -6.49 6.04
N TYR A 268 -9.14 -7.48 6.24
CA TYR A 268 -8.74 -7.98 7.55
C TYR A 268 -7.60 -7.14 8.10
N SER A 269 -7.44 -7.11 9.42
CA SER A 269 -6.42 -6.32 10.10
C SER A 269 -6.15 -6.89 11.48
N VAL A 270 -5.00 -6.60 12.04
CA VAL A 270 -4.67 -6.94 13.42
C VAL A 270 -5.56 -6.13 14.36
N ASN A 271 -6.17 -6.81 15.32
CA ASN A 271 -7.00 -6.14 16.34
C ASN A 271 -6.10 -5.34 17.31
N PRO A 272 -6.29 -4.02 17.47
CA PRO A 272 -5.51 -3.20 18.38
C PRO A 272 -5.83 -3.44 19.86
N ASN A 273 -6.87 -4.23 20.18
CA ASN A 273 -7.31 -4.59 21.54
C ASN A 273 -7.53 -3.36 22.45
N GLN A 274 -8.21 -2.35 21.94
CA GLN A 274 -8.58 -1.14 22.67
C GLN A 274 -9.99 -1.27 23.27
N PRO A 275 -10.31 -0.53 24.38
CA PRO A 275 -11.67 -0.44 24.87
C PRO A 275 -12.59 0.26 23.85
N PRO A 276 -13.92 0.19 24.01
CA PRO A 276 -14.83 0.97 23.19
C PRO A 276 -14.50 2.47 23.22
N GLN A 277 -14.79 3.17 22.12
CA GLN A 277 -14.66 4.62 22.07
C GLN A 277 -15.63 5.31 23.07
N TYR A 278 -15.19 6.41 23.64
CA TYR A 278 -16.01 7.28 24.49
C TYR A 278 -16.19 8.65 23.83
N ILE A 279 -17.43 9.07 23.69
CA ILE A 279 -17.81 10.40 23.19
C ILE A 279 -18.50 11.13 24.34
N ALA A 280 -17.91 12.26 24.80
CA ALA A 280 -18.43 13.03 25.90
C ALA A 280 -19.77 13.70 25.54
N PRO A 281 -20.64 14.02 26.54
CA PRO A 281 -21.92 14.68 26.29
C PRO A 281 -21.80 16.05 25.60
N THR A 282 -20.67 16.73 25.75
CA THR A 282 -20.37 18.04 25.16
C THR A 282 -19.67 17.93 23.81
N ALA A 283 -19.28 16.72 23.41
CA ALA A 283 -18.58 16.48 22.14
C ALA A 283 -19.56 16.45 20.96
N THR A 284 -19.04 16.83 19.79
CA THR A 284 -19.77 16.73 18.52
C THR A 284 -18.94 15.92 17.54
N VAL A 285 -19.55 14.91 16.93
CA VAL A 285 -18.90 14.11 15.87
C VAL A 285 -19.81 14.12 14.65
N HIS A 286 -19.26 14.56 13.52
CA HIS A 286 -20.00 14.64 12.27
C HIS A 286 -19.16 14.07 11.11
N GLN A 287 -19.75 13.22 10.27
CA GLN A 287 -19.15 12.65 9.06
C GLN A 287 -17.70 12.16 9.26
N SER A 288 -17.47 11.36 10.29
CA SER A 288 -16.11 10.98 10.72
C SER A 288 -16.02 9.51 11.08
N LEU A 289 -14.85 8.90 10.84
CA LEU A 289 -14.51 7.57 11.33
C LEU A 289 -13.84 7.69 12.70
N VAL A 290 -14.42 7.07 13.72
CA VAL A 290 -13.88 7.05 15.09
C VAL A 290 -13.69 5.60 15.51
N ASN A 291 -12.45 5.20 15.76
CA ASN A 291 -12.13 3.83 16.10
C ASN A 291 -12.14 3.58 17.63
N GLU A 292 -12.01 2.31 18.02
CA GLU A 292 -11.96 1.89 19.42
C GLU A 292 -10.84 2.57 20.21
N GLY A 293 -11.04 2.74 21.52
CA GLY A 293 -10.11 3.41 22.40
C GLY A 293 -10.07 4.93 22.27
N CYS A 294 -10.79 5.53 21.32
CA CYS A 294 -10.85 6.99 21.22
C CYS A 294 -11.60 7.62 22.40
N MET A 295 -11.06 8.74 22.89
CA MET A 295 -11.74 9.61 23.88
C MET A 295 -11.96 10.98 23.25
N VAL A 296 -13.21 11.30 22.93
CA VAL A 296 -13.57 12.54 22.23
C VAL A 296 -14.33 13.45 23.19
N ASN A 297 -13.71 14.57 23.59
CA ASN A 297 -14.32 15.61 24.42
C ASN A 297 -14.54 16.93 23.65
N GLY A 298 -14.10 17.01 22.41
CA GLY A 298 -14.21 18.16 21.52
C GLY A 298 -15.10 17.93 20.30
N THR A 299 -14.89 18.72 19.27
CA THR A 299 -15.58 18.62 17.97
C THR A 299 -14.70 17.92 16.96
N VAL A 300 -15.26 16.91 16.29
CA VAL A 300 -14.61 16.16 15.20
C VAL A 300 -15.52 16.23 13.97
N GLU A 301 -15.06 16.82 12.91
CA GLU A 301 -15.80 17.04 11.68
C GLU A 301 -14.99 16.53 10.49
N HIS A 302 -15.59 15.69 9.63
CA HIS A 302 -15.00 15.17 8.41
C HIS A 302 -13.56 14.69 8.63
N SER A 303 -13.36 13.80 9.59
CA SER A 303 -12.02 13.40 10.05
C SER A 303 -11.95 11.91 10.37
N VAL A 304 -10.73 11.36 10.35
CA VAL A 304 -10.44 9.96 10.65
C VAL A 304 -9.61 9.87 11.92
N LEU A 305 -10.17 9.26 12.96
CA LEU A 305 -9.50 9.00 14.23
C LEU A 305 -9.15 7.52 14.36
N PHE A 306 -7.88 7.24 14.50
CA PHE A 306 -7.34 5.89 14.72
C PHE A 306 -7.47 5.43 16.17
N PRO A 307 -7.17 4.15 16.49
CA PRO A 307 -7.32 3.62 17.84
C PRO A 307 -6.56 4.43 18.90
N GLY A 308 -7.19 4.64 20.04
CA GLY A 308 -6.59 5.26 21.22
C GLY A 308 -6.33 6.77 21.11
N VAL A 309 -6.93 7.46 20.14
CA VAL A 309 -6.81 8.91 19.98
C VAL A 309 -7.58 9.66 21.08
N HIS A 310 -6.97 10.70 21.62
CA HIS A 310 -7.57 11.60 22.59
C HIS A 310 -7.78 13.00 22.00
N ILE A 311 -9.02 13.52 22.08
CA ILE A 311 -9.38 14.89 21.71
C ILE A 311 -9.85 15.63 22.96
N GLY A 312 -9.13 16.69 23.33
CA GLY A 312 -9.40 17.52 24.51
C GLY A 312 -10.66 18.37 24.38
N GLU A 313 -11.12 18.90 25.51
CA GLU A 313 -12.30 19.75 25.59
C GLU A 313 -12.10 21.07 24.82
N GLY A 314 -13.13 21.54 24.10
CA GLY A 314 -13.07 22.76 23.29
C GLY A 314 -12.19 22.67 22.04
N THR A 315 -11.59 21.51 21.78
CA THR A 315 -10.76 21.27 20.58
C THR A 315 -11.63 21.01 19.37
N ILE A 316 -11.22 21.54 18.21
CA ILE A 316 -11.85 21.31 16.90
C ILE A 316 -10.85 20.60 16.00
N VAL A 317 -11.23 19.42 15.50
CA VAL A 317 -10.51 18.65 14.50
C VAL A 317 -11.37 18.56 13.25
N LYS A 318 -10.88 19.10 12.14
CA LYS A 318 -11.62 19.17 10.87
C LYS A 318 -10.75 18.73 9.70
N ASP A 319 -11.37 18.02 8.73
CA ASP A 319 -10.71 17.56 7.50
C ASP A 319 -9.33 16.93 7.78
N SER A 320 -9.21 16.11 8.83
CA SER A 320 -7.91 15.68 9.35
C SER A 320 -7.86 14.17 9.64
N VAL A 321 -6.64 13.65 9.61
CA VAL A 321 -6.34 12.26 9.96
C VAL A 321 -5.49 12.25 11.23
N VAL A 322 -6.00 11.67 12.31
CA VAL A 322 -5.29 11.56 13.59
C VAL A 322 -4.89 10.10 13.80
N MET A 323 -3.59 9.82 13.71
CA MET A 323 -3.04 8.47 13.74
C MET A 323 -3.01 7.85 15.15
N PRO A 324 -2.76 6.52 15.27
CA PRO A 324 -2.90 5.80 16.54
C PRO A 324 -2.19 6.45 17.73
N GLY A 325 -2.87 6.48 18.89
CA GLY A 325 -2.29 6.93 20.14
C GLY A 325 -2.04 8.43 20.29
N ALA A 326 -2.33 9.23 19.25
CA ALA A 326 -2.13 10.68 19.33
C ALA A 326 -3.04 11.34 20.37
N ARG A 327 -2.51 12.33 21.09
CA ARG A 327 -3.18 13.08 22.15
C ARG A 327 -3.22 14.55 21.82
N ILE A 328 -4.40 15.10 21.63
CA ILE A 328 -4.62 16.51 21.33
C ILE A 328 -5.23 17.15 22.57
N GLY A 329 -4.56 18.17 23.09
CA GLY A 329 -4.95 18.92 24.29
C GLY A 329 -6.26 19.68 24.12
N ALA A 330 -6.62 20.47 25.14
CA ALA A 330 -7.82 21.28 25.15
C ALA A 330 -7.66 22.55 24.29
N ASN A 331 -8.79 23.08 23.78
CA ASN A 331 -8.87 24.35 23.05
C ASN A 331 -7.92 24.43 21.82
N CYS A 332 -7.60 23.31 21.21
CA CYS A 332 -6.82 23.25 19.97
C CYS A 332 -7.70 23.43 18.73
N ARG A 333 -7.08 23.84 17.63
CA ARG A 333 -7.73 23.86 16.30
C ARG A 333 -6.82 23.21 15.27
N ILE A 334 -7.27 22.12 14.67
CA ILE A 334 -6.52 21.33 13.70
C ILE A 334 -7.37 21.16 12.45
N GLU A 335 -6.87 21.61 11.31
CA GLU A 335 -7.58 21.51 10.01
C GLU A 335 -6.63 21.08 8.90
N ASN A 336 -7.12 20.25 7.98
CA ASN A 336 -6.39 19.74 6.81
C ASN A 336 -5.00 19.19 7.20
N ALA A 337 -4.96 18.30 8.19
CA ALA A 337 -3.72 17.80 8.74
C ALA A 337 -3.68 16.27 8.84
N ILE A 338 -2.47 15.73 8.83
CA ILE A 338 -2.17 14.40 9.34
C ILE A 338 -1.37 14.57 10.63
N VAL A 339 -1.91 14.10 11.76
CA VAL A 339 -1.21 14.01 13.03
C VAL A 339 -0.63 12.60 13.15
N ALA A 340 0.68 12.48 13.25
CA ALA A 340 1.38 11.19 13.31
C ALA A 340 1.06 10.41 14.60
N SER A 341 1.37 9.11 14.60
CA SER A 341 1.16 8.23 15.76
C SER A 341 1.90 8.74 17.00
N ASP A 342 1.24 8.57 18.17
CA ASP A 342 1.79 8.89 19.50
C ASP A 342 2.17 10.37 19.71
N MET A 343 1.75 11.27 18.80
CA MET A 343 1.96 12.70 18.94
C MET A 343 1.17 13.27 20.10
N VAL A 344 1.83 14.14 20.87
CA VAL A 344 1.20 14.94 21.91
C VAL A 344 1.15 16.40 21.46
N ILE A 345 -0.05 16.96 21.35
CA ILE A 345 -0.27 18.37 21.02
C ILE A 345 -0.78 19.05 22.28
N GLU A 346 -0.04 20.05 22.74
CA GLU A 346 -0.39 20.82 23.93
C GLU A 346 -1.67 21.65 23.76
N ASP A 347 -2.26 22.08 24.88
CA ASP A 347 -3.46 22.92 24.90
C ASP A 347 -3.28 24.21 24.08
N GLY A 348 -4.36 24.66 23.47
CA GLY A 348 -4.43 25.93 22.76
C GLY A 348 -3.68 26.01 21.43
N ARG A 349 -3.15 24.90 20.93
CA ARG A 349 -2.41 24.88 19.65
C ARG A 349 -3.34 25.07 18.44
N ILE A 350 -2.89 25.88 17.49
CA ILE A 350 -3.58 26.11 16.22
C ILE A 350 -2.69 25.56 15.08
N ILE A 351 -3.21 24.59 14.36
CA ILE A 351 -2.53 23.91 13.25
C ILE A 351 -3.44 24.00 12.03
N LEU A 352 -3.09 24.89 11.12
CA LEU A 352 -3.84 25.19 9.90
C LEU A 352 -2.88 25.20 8.70
N PRO A 353 -3.37 24.89 7.50
CA PRO A 353 -2.56 25.01 6.28
C PRO A 353 -2.24 26.49 5.98
N GLU A 354 -1.01 26.76 5.54
CA GLU A 354 -0.60 28.11 5.10
C GLU A 354 -1.24 28.50 3.77
N LYS A 355 -1.54 27.51 2.93
CA LYS A 355 -2.10 27.71 1.59
C LYS A 355 -3.30 26.80 1.36
N LYS A 356 -4.26 27.26 0.56
CA LYS A 356 -5.41 26.43 0.15
C LYS A 356 -4.92 25.15 -0.56
N GLY A 357 -5.45 24.01 -0.15
CA GLY A 357 -5.11 22.68 -0.70
C GLY A 357 -3.81 22.07 -0.19
N GLN A 358 -3.13 22.72 0.77
CA GLN A 358 -2.01 22.16 1.49
C GLN A 358 -2.51 21.24 2.61
N VAL A 359 -1.82 20.13 2.84
CA VAL A 359 -2.02 19.25 3.99
C VAL A 359 -0.83 19.40 4.93
N VAL A 360 -1.11 19.64 6.21
CA VAL A 360 -0.08 19.80 7.24
C VAL A 360 0.28 18.44 7.82
N LEU A 361 1.57 18.07 7.83
CA LEU A 361 2.05 16.91 8.56
C LEU A 361 2.60 17.34 9.93
N VAL A 362 1.98 16.81 11.00
CA VAL A 362 2.42 17.00 12.38
C VAL A 362 3.07 15.70 12.85
N ALA A 363 4.39 15.64 12.82
CA ALA A 363 5.14 14.42 13.11
C ALA A 363 6.33 14.64 14.08
N GLU A 364 6.66 15.89 14.40
CA GLU A 364 7.63 16.29 15.43
C GLU A 364 7.10 17.54 16.11
N GLU A 365 7.30 17.67 17.42
CA GLU A 365 7.19 18.98 18.06
C GLU A 365 8.23 19.90 17.43
N LYS A 366 7.79 20.98 16.79
CA LYS A 366 8.66 22.12 16.56
C LYS A 366 8.98 22.68 17.96
N ILE A 367 10.11 22.27 18.53
CA ILE A 367 10.74 23.03 19.61
C ILE A 367 11.10 24.37 18.96
N SER A 368 10.21 25.34 19.09
CA SER A 368 10.58 26.73 18.82
C SER A 368 11.58 27.13 19.91
N CYS A 369 12.87 27.17 19.56
CA CYS A 369 13.87 27.88 20.35
C CYS A 369 13.58 29.38 20.32
#